data_0f23bcb6550780178455c5b9b45a0e5d
#
_entry.id   0f23bcb6550780178455c5b9b45a0e5d
#
_cell.length_a   1.000
_cell.length_b   1.000
_cell.length_c   1.000
_cell.angle_alpha   90.00
_cell.angle_beta   90.00
_cell.angle_gamma   90.00
#
_symmetry.space_group_name_H-M   'P 1'
#
loop_
_entity.id
_entity.type
_entity.pdbx_description
1 polymer ?
#
loop_
_entity_poly.entity_id
_entity_poly.type
_entity_poly.pdbx_seq_one_letter_code
_entity_poly.pdbx_strand_id
1 'polypeptide(L)'
;MAGVGGSNDRRQGPPKRLVRCALAVVGVLAPCITVLFTPAAHGQVPVLPVQSGPPVVPIVSAQIVTEPSDGATGINPTAPVRVLVSHGVFDAVSLTNPEGKAVAGHFSSDKSSWTTTEPLGYAKTYTWSGTATGIDHLRRPIAGSFRTVIPERLVSGRFNVADNATYGVAMPIALTFSSKVIDKAAVQKALSVRTSVPTEGSWAWLNDTTVHWRPRTYFAPDTRVSVTAKLYGIAMGNGSFGREDIGSSFTIGRSYVLRGDTRTHRLAVYSNGIQVGDYPASYGLDSDPGRRTHSGTHVVMSKYPVYYMSNPQYHYKDVEARWAVRMSDNGEFIHSAPWSVAQQGKTNVSHGCINLSPANARAVFDAVLPGDAVEIIGSSRQLGPNDGDYYDWTISWESWIAMSAVPN
;
A
#
# COMPACT_ATOMS: atom_id res chain seq x y z
N MET A 1 -15.82 27.67 -54.13
CA MET A 1 -14.72 27.27 -55.05
C MET A 1 -13.88 26.28 -54.29
N ALA A 2 -14.04 25.06 -54.63
CA ALA A 2 -13.08 24.15 -55.26
C ALA A 2 -11.86 23.87 -54.31
N GLY A 3 -11.45 22.69 -53.98
CA GLY A 3 -11.80 21.31 -54.34
C GLY A 3 -10.76 20.39 -53.76
N VAL A 4 -11.19 19.19 -53.41
CA VAL A 4 -10.68 17.88 -53.84
C VAL A 4 -9.25 17.49 -53.44
N GLY A 5 -9.13 16.31 -52.83
CA GLY A 5 -7.97 15.44 -52.96
C GLY A 5 -7.74 14.56 -51.77
N GLY A 6 -8.32 13.36 -51.82
CA GLY A 6 -8.08 12.22 -50.98
C GLY A 6 -6.82 11.47 -51.36
N SER A 7 -6.31 10.65 -50.47
CA SER A 7 -5.78 9.34 -50.83
C SER A 7 -5.69 8.43 -49.58
N ASN A 8 -6.34 7.29 -49.69
CA ASN A 8 -6.14 6.08 -48.91
C ASN A 8 -4.71 5.59 -49.09
N ASP A 9 -4.04 5.23 -48.03
CA ASP A 9 -2.99 4.19 -48.11
C ASP A 9 -3.13 3.23 -46.93
N ARG A 10 -3.63 2.03 -47.28
CA ARG A 10 -3.64 0.81 -46.46
C ARG A 10 -2.27 0.20 -46.57
N ARG A 11 -1.50 0.19 -45.49
CA ARG A 11 -0.33 -0.72 -45.43
C ARG A 11 -0.69 -1.92 -44.56
N GLN A 12 -0.74 -3.05 -45.25
CA GLN A 12 -0.87 -4.43 -44.74
C GLN A 12 0.37 -4.80 -43.93
N GLY A 13 0.17 -5.35 -42.74
CA GLY A 13 1.23 -6.02 -41.97
C GLY A 13 1.54 -7.42 -42.51
N PRO A 14 2.76 -7.93 -42.30
CA PRO A 14 3.19 -9.24 -42.81
C PRO A 14 2.62 -10.40 -41.99
N PRO A 15 2.51 -11.60 -42.60
CA PRO A 15 1.84 -12.75 -42.00
C PRO A 15 2.69 -13.48 -40.98
N LYS A 16 2.03 -14.02 -39.97
CA LYS A 16 2.61 -14.90 -38.94
C LYS A 16 3.05 -16.25 -39.56
N ARG A 17 4.32 -16.55 -39.51
CA ARG A 17 4.87 -17.90 -39.86
C ARG A 17 4.67 -18.84 -38.67
N LEU A 18 3.87 -19.85 -38.85
CA LEU A 18 3.86 -21.05 -38.01
C LEU A 18 5.14 -21.89 -38.33
N VAL A 19 5.95 -22.09 -37.28
CA VAL A 19 7.05 -23.08 -37.35
C VAL A 19 6.49 -24.40 -36.83
N ARG A 20 6.33 -25.35 -37.77
CA ARG A 20 6.11 -26.78 -37.48
C ARG A 20 7.46 -27.44 -37.25
N CYS A 21 7.73 -27.91 -36.02
CA CYS A 21 8.83 -28.83 -35.75
C CYS A 21 8.46 -30.25 -36.27
N ALA A 22 9.19 -30.73 -37.24
CA ALA A 22 9.13 -32.12 -37.67
C ALA A 22 10.15 -32.94 -36.86
N LEU A 23 9.69 -34.00 -36.18
CA LEU A 23 10.54 -35.03 -35.60
C LEU A 23 11.07 -35.89 -36.73
N ALA A 24 12.38 -35.93 -36.90
CA ALA A 24 13.08 -36.92 -37.74
C ALA A 24 13.50 -38.11 -36.85
N VAL A 25 12.91 -39.26 -37.08
CA VAL A 25 13.35 -40.55 -36.54
C VAL A 25 14.43 -41.08 -37.44
N VAL A 26 15.67 -41.19 -36.93
CA VAL A 26 16.78 -41.84 -37.62
C VAL A 26 16.82 -43.30 -37.14
N GLY A 27 16.41 -44.22 -38.00
CA GLY A 27 16.59 -45.65 -37.81
C GLY A 27 17.99 -46.07 -38.23
N VAL A 28 18.74 -46.66 -37.30
CA VAL A 28 20.03 -47.29 -37.61
C VAL A 28 19.78 -48.79 -37.86
N LEU A 29 19.93 -49.20 -39.11
CA LEU A 29 20.00 -50.63 -39.55
C LEU A 29 21.40 -51.14 -39.25
N ALA A 30 21.51 -52.13 -38.37
CA ALA A 30 22.75 -52.95 -38.24
C ALA A 30 22.68 -54.14 -39.13
N PRO A 31 23.76 -54.49 -39.86
CA PRO A 31 23.80 -55.69 -40.69
C PRO A 31 24.05 -56.95 -39.86
N CYS A 32 23.21 -57.96 -40.02
CA CYS A 32 23.46 -59.34 -39.53
C CYS A 32 24.59 -59.99 -40.30
N ILE A 33 25.68 -60.29 -39.62
CA ILE A 33 26.70 -61.20 -40.11
C ILE A 33 26.40 -62.57 -39.52
N THR A 34 25.99 -63.50 -40.36
CA THR A 34 25.79 -64.92 -40.04
C THR A 34 27.12 -65.64 -40.12
N VAL A 35 27.70 -66.07 -39.01
CA VAL A 35 28.86 -66.94 -38.94
C VAL A 35 28.37 -68.34 -38.58
N LEU A 36 28.50 -69.30 -39.52
CA LEU A 36 28.27 -70.71 -39.30
C LEU A 36 29.46 -71.31 -38.55
N PHE A 37 29.24 -71.79 -37.33
CA PHE A 37 30.20 -72.65 -36.63
C PHE A 37 29.64 -74.05 -36.48
N THR A 38 30.42 -74.99 -36.87
CA THR A 38 30.23 -76.44 -36.70
C THR A 38 30.44 -76.84 -35.24
N PRO A 39 29.69 -77.81 -34.67
CA PRO A 39 29.82 -78.24 -33.31
C PRO A 39 31.04 -79.09 -33.06
N ALA A 40 31.91 -78.63 -32.11
CA ALA A 40 32.88 -79.53 -31.47
C ALA A 40 32.37 -79.83 -30.07
N ALA A 41 32.09 -81.11 -29.82
CA ALA A 41 31.80 -81.62 -28.49
C ALA A 41 33.01 -81.51 -27.60
N HIS A 42 32.85 -80.90 -26.36
CA HIS A 42 33.77 -81.19 -25.22
C HIS A 42 33.24 -80.65 -23.89
N GLY A 43 33.17 -81.52 -22.94
CA GLY A 43 33.48 -81.33 -21.54
C GLY A 43 32.62 -80.33 -20.79
N GLN A 44 31.56 -80.79 -20.12
CA GLN A 44 30.91 -80.01 -19.07
C GLN A 44 31.88 -79.76 -17.89
N VAL A 45 32.29 -78.50 -17.70
CA VAL A 45 32.89 -78.03 -16.43
C VAL A 45 31.75 -77.70 -15.55
N PRO A 46 31.73 -78.20 -14.29
CA PRO A 46 30.64 -77.81 -13.33
C PRO A 46 30.80 -76.34 -13.01
N VAL A 47 29.82 -75.55 -13.47
CA VAL A 47 29.65 -74.13 -12.99
C VAL A 47 29.15 -74.22 -11.59
N LEU A 48 30.01 -73.88 -10.63
CA LEU A 48 29.58 -73.58 -9.22
C LEU A 48 28.58 -72.43 -9.25
N PRO A 49 27.46 -72.52 -8.49
CA PRO A 49 26.52 -71.42 -8.41
C PRO A 49 27.24 -70.22 -7.77
N VAL A 50 27.35 -69.12 -8.47
CA VAL A 50 27.72 -67.83 -7.93
C VAL A 50 26.60 -67.44 -6.96
N GLN A 51 26.86 -67.58 -5.68
CA GLN A 51 25.97 -67.03 -4.67
C GLN A 51 25.97 -65.49 -4.88
N SER A 52 24.89 -64.97 -5.43
CA SER A 52 24.63 -63.53 -5.41
C SER A 52 24.48 -63.14 -3.96
N GLY A 53 25.46 -62.43 -3.42
CA GLY A 53 25.34 -61.82 -2.10
C GLY A 53 24.06 -60.95 -2.04
N PRO A 54 23.52 -60.64 -0.86
CA PRO A 54 22.36 -59.80 -0.72
C PRO A 54 22.59 -58.46 -1.46
N PRO A 55 21.57 -57.92 -2.11
CA PRO A 55 21.74 -56.67 -2.89
C PRO A 55 22.29 -55.60 -1.93
N VAL A 56 23.44 -55.04 -2.29
CA VAL A 56 24.00 -53.90 -1.58
C VAL A 56 23.10 -52.70 -1.87
N VAL A 57 22.20 -52.40 -0.95
CA VAL A 57 21.39 -51.18 -1.00
C VAL A 57 22.35 -50.00 -0.76
N PRO A 58 22.50 -49.08 -1.69
CA PRO A 58 23.39 -47.94 -1.49
C PRO A 58 22.91 -47.15 -0.28
N ILE A 59 23.76 -46.99 0.70
CA ILE A 59 23.47 -46.12 1.88
C ILE A 59 23.50 -44.68 1.36
N VAL A 60 22.31 -44.06 1.25
CA VAL A 60 22.18 -42.69 0.81
C VAL A 60 22.52 -41.75 1.98
N SER A 61 23.53 -40.91 1.79
CA SER A 61 23.93 -39.95 2.82
C SER A 61 22.98 -38.76 2.90
N ALA A 62 22.95 -38.11 4.07
CA ALA A 62 22.19 -36.88 4.26
C ALA A 62 22.58 -35.82 3.25
N GLN A 63 21.60 -35.23 2.59
CA GLN A 63 21.76 -34.10 1.69
C GLN A 63 21.12 -32.85 2.33
N ILE A 64 21.90 -31.78 2.43
CA ILE A 64 21.48 -30.52 3.04
C ILE A 64 21.34 -29.47 1.95
N VAL A 65 20.20 -28.79 1.92
CA VAL A 65 19.89 -27.71 0.99
C VAL A 65 19.48 -26.48 1.77
N THR A 66 20.15 -25.36 1.51
CA THR A 66 19.80 -24.06 2.08
C THR A 66 19.01 -23.23 1.07
N GLU A 67 17.99 -22.55 1.54
CA GLU A 67 17.23 -21.56 0.79
C GLU A 67 17.19 -20.25 1.58
N PRO A 68 17.88 -19.21 1.09
CA PRO A 68 18.64 -19.10 -0.18
C PRO A 68 19.88 -20.01 -0.25
N SER A 69 20.34 -20.31 -1.46
CA SER A 69 21.57 -21.07 -1.70
C SER A 69 22.81 -20.32 -1.21
N ASP A 70 23.89 -21.03 -0.95
CA ASP A 70 25.17 -20.42 -0.59
C ASP A 70 25.66 -19.39 -1.62
N GLY A 71 26.15 -18.25 -1.13
CA GLY A 71 26.61 -17.11 -1.94
C GLY A 71 25.49 -16.25 -2.54
N ALA A 72 24.21 -16.58 -2.33
CA ALA A 72 23.10 -15.79 -2.88
C ALA A 72 23.11 -14.34 -2.35
N THR A 73 22.77 -13.40 -3.22
CA THR A 73 22.72 -11.97 -2.89
C THR A 73 21.37 -11.36 -3.27
N GLY A 74 21.07 -10.15 -2.76
CA GLY A 74 19.83 -9.45 -3.07
C GLY A 74 18.58 -10.10 -2.49
N ILE A 75 18.72 -10.91 -1.46
CA ILE A 75 17.60 -11.61 -0.84
C ILE A 75 16.69 -10.62 -0.13
N ASN A 76 15.40 -10.69 -0.42
CA ASN A 76 14.40 -9.88 0.27
C ASN A 76 14.38 -10.26 1.77
N PRO A 77 14.45 -9.29 2.71
CA PRO A 77 14.51 -9.59 4.13
C PRO A 77 13.24 -10.24 4.68
N THR A 78 12.12 -10.17 3.96
CA THR A 78 10.86 -10.85 4.33
C THR A 78 10.64 -12.17 3.60
N ALA A 79 11.56 -12.56 2.69
CA ALA A 79 11.48 -13.85 2.03
C ALA A 79 11.67 -14.99 3.04
N PRO A 80 10.98 -16.13 2.86
CA PRO A 80 11.22 -17.32 3.67
C PRO A 80 12.68 -17.78 3.55
N VAL A 81 13.33 -17.99 4.68
CA VAL A 81 14.68 -18.54 4.76
C VAL A 81 14.61 -19.86 5.51
N ARG A 82 15.12 -20.93 4.88
CA ARG A 82 15.05 -22.28 5.43
C ARG A 82 16.23 -23.13 5.03
N VAL A 83 16.46 -24.20 5.80
CA VAL A 83 17.37 -25.28 5.46
C VAL A 83 16.60 -26.62 5.53
N LEU A 84 16.87 -27.48 4.61
CA LEU A 84 16.23 -28.79 4.45
C LEU A 84 17.29 -29.89 4.51
N VAL A 85 16.94 -31.05 5.08
CA VAL A 85 17.76 -32.26 5.02
C VAL A 85 16.91 -33.41 4.51
N SER A 86 17.46 -34.16 3.57
CA SER A 86 16.92 -35.44 3.12
C SER A 86 17.84 -36.57 3.55
N HIS A 87 17.29 -37.76 3.80
CA HIS A 87 18.00 -38.95 4.28
C HIS A 87 18.75 -38.72 5.62
N GLY A 88 18.15 -37.91 6.52
CA GLY A 88 18.70 -37.58 7.82
C GLY A 88 17.80 -36.62 8.60
N VAL A 89 18.27 -36.22 9.79
CA VAL A 89 17.59 -35.24 10.64
C VAL A 89 18.61 -34.22 11.16
N PHE A 90 18.13 -33.01 11.45
CA PHE A 90 18.96 -31.98 12.07
C PHE A 90 19.24 -32.26 13.53
N ASP A 91 20.51 -32.17 13.93
CA ASP A 91 20.95 -32.15 15.34
C ASP A 91 20.86 -30.73 15.87
N ALA A 92 21.40 -29.76 15.14
CA ALA A 92 21.40 -28.35 15.46
C ALA A 92 21.41 -27.50 14.19
N VAL A 93 20.68 -26.37 14.20
CA VAL A 93 20.69 -25.36 13.16
C VAL A 93 20.80 -23.98 13.78
N SER A 94 21.67 -23.15 13.25
CA SER A 94 21.77 -21.74 13.57
C SER A 94 21.98 -20.93 12.31
N LEU A 95 21.30 -19.79 12.23
CA LEU A 95 21.50 -18.74 11.26
C LEU A 95 21.90 -17.48 12.03
N THR A 96 23.07 -16.91 11.77
CA THR A 96 23.57 -15.75 12.50
C THR A 96 23.79 -14.56 11.58
N ASN A 97 23.56 -13.36 12.11
CA ASN A 97 23.92 -12.11 11.46
C ASN A 97 25.41 -11.76 11.68
N PRO A 98 25.97 -10.69 11.05
CA PRO A 98 27.38 -10.34 11.22
C PRO A 98 27.78 -9.98 12.64
N GLU A 99 26.82 -9.55 13.47
CA GLU A 99 27.02 -9.22 14.89
C GLU A 99 26.97 -10.46 15.79
N GLY A 100 26.84 -11.67 15.22
CA GLY A 100 26.77 -12.93 15.95
C GLY A 100 25.41 -13.24 16.58
N LYS A 101 24.38 -12.38 16.36
CA LYS A 101 23.03 -12.64 16.86
C LYS A 101 22.36 -13.74 16.04
N ALA A 102 21.85 -14.77 16.72
CA ALA A 102 21.07 -15.82 16.09
C ALA A 102 19.68 -15.30 15.68
N VAL A 103 19.25 -15.70 14.49
CA VAL A 103 17.90 -15.46 13.97
C VAL A 103 16.95 -16.50 14.54
N ALA A 104 15.78 -16.08 15.00
CA ALA A 104 14.76 -16.97 15.50
C ALA A 104 14.17 -17.85 14.39
N GLY A 105 13.94 -19.13 14.70
CA GLY A 105 13.36 -20.09 13.78
C GLY A 105 12.84 -21.33 14.48
N HIS A 106 12.19 -22.21 13.75
CA HIS A 106 11.62 -23.44 14.26
C HIS A 106 11.94 -24.64 13.37
N PHE A 107 12.02 -25.81 13.96
CA PHE A 107 12.09 -27.09 13.25
C PHE A 107 10.68 -27.57 12.86
N SER A 108 10.61 -28.30 11.74
CA SER A 108 9.47 -29.17 11.47
C SER A 108 9.40 -30.31 12.52
N SER A 109 8.22 -30.94 12.67
CA SER A 109 8.01 -32.01 13.64
C SER A 109 8.93 -33.22 13.44
N ASP A 110 9.28 -33.52 12.19
CA ASP A 110 10.17 -34.59 11.76
C ASP A 110 11.66 -34.19 11.74
N LYS A 111 11.97 -32.94 12.11
CA LYS A 111 13.33 -32.35 12.05
C LYS A 111 14.01 -32.44 10.69
N SER A 112 13.23 -32.47 9.60
CA SER A 112 13.75 -32.47 8.23
C SER A 112 13.92 -31.04 7.68
N SER A 113 13.34 -30.05 8.33
CA SER A 113 13.48 -28.63 7.95
C SER A 113 13.59 -27.70 9.17
N TRP A 114 14.25 -26.57 8.97
CA TRP A 114 14.26 -25.45 9.89
C TRP A 114 13.97 -24.17 9.10
N THR A 115 13.11 -23.30 9.63
CA THR A 115 12.64 -22.08 8.95
C THR A 115 12.67 -20.90 9.91
N THR A 116 13.07 -19.70 9.43
CA THR A 116 13.04 -18.46 10.19
C THR A 116 11.62 -18.05 10.57
N THR A 117 11.46 -17.44 11.75
CA THR A 117 10.18 -16.91 12.25
C THR A 117 10.15 -15.39 12.34
N GLU A 118 11.26 -14.73 12.07
CA GLU A 118 11.38 -13.27 12.05
C GLU A 118 11.96 -12.77 10.74
N PRO A 119 11.61 -11.53 10.30
CA PRO A 119 12.25 -10.89 9.18
C PRO A 119 13.73 -10.65 9.42
N LEU A 120 14.50 -10.66 8.34
CA LEU A 120 15.94 -10.35 8.34
C LEU A 120 16.18 -8.85 8.21
N GLY A 121 17.39 -8.38 8.52
CA GLY A 121 17.79 -6.98 8.28
C GLY A 121 18.21 -6.72 6.83
N TYR A 122 18.07 -5.49 6.37
CA TYR A 122 18.67 -5.04 5.11
C TYR A 122 20.20 -5.00 5.16
N ALA A 123 20.84 -5.22 4.02
CA ALA A 123 22.28 -5.10 3.81
C ALA A 123 23.14 -5.97 4.75
N LYS A 124 22.60 -7.09 5.22
CA LYS A 124 23.25 -8.02 6.14
C LYS A 124 23.66 -9.30 5.42
N THR A 125 24.82 -9.86 5.83
CA THR A 125 25.23 -11.21 5.45
C THR A 125 24.84 -12.15 6.58
N TYR A 126 24.15 -13.23 6.24
CA TYR A 126 23.75 -14.25 7.21
C TYR A 126 24.52 -15.53 6.95
N THR A 127 24.96 -16.19 8.00
CA THR A 127 25.81 -17.40 7.93
C THR A 127 25.09 -18.57 8.60
N TRP A 128 25.00 -19.67 7.87
CA TRP A 128 24.50 -20.94 8.38
C TRP A 128 25.57 -21.69 9.18
N SER A 129 25.16 -22.32 10.26
CA SER A 129 25.96 -23.27 11.00
C SER A 129 25.08 -24.34 11.67
N GLY A 130 25.68 -25.48 12.00
CA GLY A 130 24.97 -26.59 12.60
C GLY A 130 25.40 -27.94 12.05
N THR A 131 24.62 -28.96 12.36
CA THR A 131 24.86 -30.35 11.92
C THR A 131 23.58 -31.11 11.66
N ALA A 132 23.64 -32.07 10.74
CA ALA A 132 22.60 -33.07 10.51
C ALA A 132 23.22 -34.45 10.53
N THR A 133 22.52 -35.45 11.09
CA THR A 133 22.90 -36.85 11.08
C THR A 133 22.11 -37.62 10.06
N GLY A 134 22.82 -38.26 9.12
CA GLY A 134 22.23 -39.08 8.07
C GLY A 134 21.74 -40.43 8.55
N ILE A 135 20.99 -41.15 7.70
CA ILE A 135 20.63 -42.57 7.92
C ILE A 135 21.85 -43.47 7.91
N ASP A 136 22.99 -42.99 7.39
CA ASP A 136 24.31 -43.62 7.43
C ASP A 136 25.01 -43.40 8.79
N HIS A 137 24.34 -42.74 9.76
CA HIS A 137 24.86 -42.36 11.08
C HIS A 137 26.04 -41.36 11.02
N LEU A 138 26.34 -40.79 9.87
CA LEU A 138 27.40 -39.80 9.73
C LEU A 138 26.87 -38.39 9.91
N ARG A 139 27.60 -37.56 10.66
CA ARG A 139 27.32 -36.16 10.84
C ARG A 139 27.83 -35.33 9.66
N ARG A 140 27.02 -34.43 9.22
CA ARG A 140 27.34 -33.51 8.12
C ARG A 140 27.15 -32.06 8.60
N PRO A 141 28.12 -31.17 8.37
CA PRO A 141 28.00 -29.77 8.77
C PRO A 141 27.00 -29.05 7.87
N ILE A 142 26.27 -28.10 8.46
CA ILE A 142 25.52 -27.07 7.74
C ILE A 142 26.46 -25.89 7.60
N ALA A 143 26.67 -25.41 6.35
CA ALA A 143 27.51 -24.27 6.07
C ALA A 143 26.92 -23.48 4.89
N GLY A 144 27.40 -22.25 4.74
CA GLY A 144 27.00 -21.35 3.67
C GLY A 144 26.58 -19.99 4.21
N SER A 145 26.44 -19.05 3.33
CA SER A 145 26.04 -17.68 3.65
C SER A 145 25.25 -17.07 2.50
N PHE A 146 24.47 -16.07 2.80
CA PHE A 146 23.77 -15.27 1.81
C PHE A 146 23.67 -13.81 2.26
N ARG A 147 23.38 -12.90 1.34
CA ARG A 147 23.27 -11.48 1.64
C ARG A 147 21.90 -10.95 1.25
N THR A 148 21.28 -10.21 2.17
CA THR A 148 20.03 -9.51 1.91
C THR A 148 20.27 -8.30 1.01
N VAL A 149 19.19 -7.84 0.37
CA VAL A 149 19.20 -6.66 -0.51
C VAL A 149 19.79 -5.45 0.21
N ILE A 150 20.56 -4.67 -0.54
CA ILE A 150 21.09 -3.38 -0.12
C ILE A 150 20.20 -2.31 -0.76
N PRO A 151 19.28 -1.67 -0.03
CA PRO A 151 18.48 -0.59 -0.59
C PRO A 151 19.34 0.61 -0.95
N GLU A 152 19.12 1.21 -2.11
CA GLU A 152 19.64 2.54 -2.43
C GLU A 152 18.99 3.61 -1.55
N ARG A 153 17.71 3.38 -1.20
CA ARG A 153 16.92 4.27 -0.34
C ARG A 153 15.89 3.48 0.47
N LEU A 154 15.75 3.86 1.74
CA LEU A 154 14.64 3.42 2.58
C LEU A 154 13.57 4.52 2.63
N VAL A 155 12.33 4.15 2.27
CA VAL A 155 11.18 5.05 2.21
C VAL A 155 10.30 4.79 3.42
N SER A 156 10.04 5.84 4.20
CA SER A 156 9.09 5.80 5.33
C SER A 156 7.70 6.23 4.86
N GLY A 157 6.67 5.65 5.46
CA GLY A 157 5.29 6.10 5.33
C GLY A 157 4.81 6.78 6.62
N ARG A 158 3.78 7.64 6.51
CA ARG A 158 3.09 8.24 7.66
C ARG A 158 1.61 8.39 7.36
N PHE A 159 0.76 7.87 8.26
CA PHE A 159 -0.67 8.10 8.22
C PHE A 159 -1.04 9.47 8.81
N ASN A 160 -2.14 10.05 8.31
CA ASN A 160 -2.74 11.27 8.85
C ASN A 160 -3.62 11.01 10.09
N VAL A 161 -3.90 9.75 10.40
CA VAL A 161 -4.73 9.30 11.53
C VAL A 161 -3.85 8.74 12.64
N ALA A 162 -4.21 9.04 13.90
CA ALA A 162 -3.47 8.63 15.09
C ALA A 162 -4.20 7.51 15.84
N ASP A 163 -3.43 6.70 16.58
CA ASP A 163 -3.99 5.64 17.42
C ASP A 163 -4.94 6.22 18.49
N ASN A 164 -6.03 5.48 18.70
CA ASN A 164 -7.05 5.79 19.71
C ASN A 164 -7.73 7.16 19.55
N ALA A 165 -7.52 7.84 18.42
CA ALA A 165 -8.20 9.09 18.10
C ALA A 165 -9.64 8.86 17.65
N THR A 166 -10.46 9.92 17.73
CA THR A 166 -11.81 9.93 17.16
C THR A 166 -11.90 10.97 16.07
N TYR A 167 -12.43 10.56 14.91
CA TYR A 167 -12.58 11.41 13.75
C TYR A 167 -14.03 11.48 13.28
N GLY A 168 -14.36 12.49 12.48
CA GLY A 168 -15.66 12.61 11.84
C GLY A 168 -15.85 11.62 10.69
N VAL A 169 -17.11 11.48 10.24
CA VAL A 169 -17.54 10.47 9.27
C VAL A 169 -16.93 10.60 7.87
N ALA A 170 -16.39 11.77 7.53
CA ALA A 170 -15.80 12.04 6.22
C ALA A 170 -14.26 11.95 6.22
N MET A 171 -13.62 11.50 7.30
CA MET A 171 -12.15 11.45 7.39
C MET A 171 -11.56 10.50 6.34
N PRO A 172 -10.78 10.96 5.36
CA PRO A 172 -10.01 10.08 4.50
C PRO A 172 -8.77 9.57 5.23
N ILE A 173 -8.34 8.36 4.91
CA ILE A 173 -7.08 7.81 5.43
C ILE A 173 -5.99 8.13 4.42
N ALA A 174 -5.11 9.06 4.74
CA ALA A 174 -3.99 9.46 3.91
C ALA A 174 -2.70 8.77 4.36
N LEU A 175 -1.96 8.20 3.42
CA LEU A 175 -0.60 7.70 3.62
C LEU A 175 0.35 8.51 2.73
N THR A 176 1.27 9.23 3.39
CA THR A 176 2.30 10.03 2.72
C THR A 176 3.65 9.36 2.86
N PHE A 177 4.38 9.25 1.76
CA PHE A 177 5.71 8.65 1.69
C PHE A 177 6.80 9.72 1.67
N SER A 178 7.94 9.43 2.31
CA SER A 178 9.11 10.33 2.34
C SER A 178 9.81 10.49 0.99
N SER A 179 9.45 9.69 -0.01
CA SER A 179 10.00 9.70 -1.37
C SER A 179 9.00 9.12 -2.36
N LYS A 180 9.22 9.36 -3.66
CA LYS A 180 8.35 8.83 -4.73
C LYS A 180 8.28 7.31 -4.70
N VAL A 181 7.07 6.79 -4.88
CA VAL A 181 6.75 5.38 -5.08
C VAL A 181 6.54 5.14 -6.57
N ILE A 182 7.40 4.35 -7.18
CA ILE A 182 7.32 4.01 -8.60
C ILE A 182 6.43 2.77 -8.79
N ASP A 183 6.66 1.72 -7.98
CA ASP A 183 5.80 0.53 -7.98
C ASP A 183 4.63 0.71 -7.01
N LYS A 184 3.66 1.53 -7.44
CA LYS A 184 2.44 1.81 -6.68
C LYS A 184 1.61 0.55 -6.43
N ALA A 185 1.62 -0.41 -7.37
CA ALA A 185 0.85 -1.64 -7.25
C ALA A 185 1.42 -2.56 -6.15
N ALA A 186 2.74 -2.73 -6.07
CA ALA A 186 3.38 -3.50 -5.01
C ALA A 186 3.08 -2.90 -3.64
N VAL A 187 3.20 -1.58 -3.50
CA VAL A 187 2.89 -0.87 -2.25
C VAL A 187 1.40 -1.01 -1.90
N GLN A 188 0.49 -0.77 -2.83
CA GLN A 188 -0.94 -0.81 -2.55
C GLN A 188 -1.42 -2.20 -2.09
N LYS A 189 -0.85 -3.28 -2.63
CA LYS A 189 -1.13 -4.65 -2.17
C LYS A 189 -0.71 -4.90 -0.72
N ALA A 190 0.21 -4.11 -0.19
CA ALA A 190 0.68 -4.17 1.20
C ALA A 190 -0.15 -3.30 2.16
N LEU A 191 -1.14 -2.55 1.63
CA LEU A 191 -2.05 -1.73 2.43
C LEU A 191 -3.34 -2.49 2.74
N SER A 192 -3.84 -2.34 3.96
CA SER A 192 -5.15 -2.88 4.32
C SER A 192 -5.91 -1.94 5.26
N VAL A 193 -7.22 -1.87 5.07
CA VAL A 193 -8.17 -1.19 5.96
C VAL A 193 -9.20 -2.21 6.42
N ARG A 194 -9.43 -2.26 7.73
CA ARG A 194 -10.46 -3.09 8.35
C ARG A 194 -11.39 -2.20 9.17
N THR A 195 -12.68 -2.45 9.05
CA THR A 195 -13.73 -1.68 9.72
C THR A 195 -14.66 -2.62 10.50
N SER A 196 -15.13 -2.16 11.66
CA SER A 196 -16.07 -2.95 12.49
C SER A 196 -17.48 -3.03 11.88
N VAL A 197 -17.81 -2.10 10.99
CA VAL A 197 -19.02 -2.09 10.17
C VAL A 197 -18.60 -2.31 8.73
N PRO A 198 -19.21 -3.23 7.96
CA PRO A 198 -18.88 -3.45 6.56
C PRO A 198 -18.90 -2.14 5.77
N THR A 199 -17.77 -1.78 5.18
CA THR A 199 -17.58 -0.48 4.53
C THR A 199 -16.89 -0.69 3.18
N GLU A 200 -17.60 -0.41 2.08
CA GLU A 200 -17.00 -0.37 0.75
C GLU A 200 -16.06 0.83 0.64
N GLY A 201 -14.82 0.62 0.25
CA GLY A 201 -13.84 1.69 0.11
C GLY A 201 -12.69 1.30 -0.81
N SER A 202 -11.93 2.28 -1.29
CA SER A 202 -10.82 2.06 -2.21
C SER A 202 -9.67 3.02 -1.94
N TRP A 203 -8.45 2.56 -2.26
CA TRP A 203 -7.26 3.39 -2.34
C TRP A 203 -7.21 4.13 -3.68
N ALA A 204 -6.76 5.38 -3.65
CA ALA A 204 -6.52 6.21 -4.83
C ALA A 204 -5.19 6.95 -4.68
N TRP A 205 -4.33 6.88 -5.69
CA TRP A 205 -3.07 7.58 -5.73
C TRP A 205 -3.28 9.01 -6.23
N LEU A 206 -3.15 9.99 -5.34
CA LEU A 206 -3.27 11.39 -5.71
C LEU A 206 -2.03 11.91 -6.45
N ASN A 207 -0.86 11.35 -6.11
CA ASN A 207 0.43 11.64 -6.75
C ASN A 207 1.44 10.52 -6.49
N ASP A 208 2.74 10.76 -6.72
CA ASP A 208 3.79 9.75 -6.55
C ASP A 208 4.19 9.51 -5.09
N THR A 209 3.76 10.36 -4.16
CA THR A 209 4.11 10.29 -2.74
C THR A 209 2.91 10.15 -1.82
N THR A 210 1.68 10.18 -2.37
CA THR A 210 0.47 10.24 -1.54
C THR A 210 -0.61 9.32 -2.09
N VAL A 211 -1.10 8.44 -1.24
CA VAL A 211 -2.24 7.57 -1.51
C VAL A 211 -3.27 7.74 -0.41
N HIS A 212 -4.53 7.92 -0.80
CA HIS A 212 -5.65 8.04 0.14
C HIS A 212 -6.60 6.85 0.01
N TRP A 213 -7.23 6.51 1.11
CA TRP A 213 -8.37 5.61 1.14
C TRP A 213 -9.59 6.34 1.68
N ARG A 214 -10.71 6.22 0.98
CA ARG A 214 -11.99 6.65 1.51
C ARG A 214 -13.07 5.61 1.24
N PRO A 215 -14.13 5.56 2.06
CA PRO A 215 -15.30 4.78 1.73
C PRO A 215 -16.04 5.40 0.54
N ARG A 216 -16.93 4.62 -0.07
CA ARG A 216 -17.80 5.09 -1.15
C ARG A 216 -18.74 6.20 -0.69
N THR A 217 -19.30 6.05 0.50
CA THR A 217 -20.10 7.05 1.23
C THR A 217 -19.44 7.31 2.57
N TYR A 218 -19.83 8.34 3.30
CA TYR A 218 -19.29 8.58 4.65
C TYR A 218 -19.36 7.33 5.52
N PHE A 219 -18.41 7.20 6.43
CA PHE A 219 -18.42 6.11 7.41
C PHE A 219 -19.72 6.11 8.23
N ALA A 220 -20.17 4.93 8.60
CA ALA A 220 -21.19 4.81 9.64
C ALA A 220 -20.61 5.32 10.98
N PRO A 221 -21.43 6.01 11.81
CA PRO A 221 -21.02 6.39 13.17
C PRO A 221 -20.55 5.18 13.98
N ASP A 222 -19.69 5.42 14.94
CA ASP A 222 -19.13 4.45 15.89
C ASP A 222 -18.33 3.31 15.25
N THR A 223 -17.95 3.45 13.97
CA THR A 223 -17.10 2.49 13.27
C THR A 223 -15.69 2.53 13.83
N ARG A 224 -15.17 1.38 14.30
CA ARG A 224 -13.74 1.21 14.57
C ARG A 224 -13.02 0.87 13.27
N VAL A 225 -11.92 1.57 13.01
CA VAL A 225 -11.11 1.43 11.81
C VAL A 225 -9.69 1.06 12.22
N SER A 226 -9.13 0.05 11.55
CA SER A 226 -7.70 -0.28 11.65
C SER A 226 -7.10 -0.25 10.26
N VAL A 227 -6.04 0.54 10.10
CA VAL A 227 -5.27 0.63 8.86
C VAL A 227 -3.86 0.12 9.10
N THR A 228 -3.34 -0.68 8.16
CA THR A 228 -1.95 -1.18 8.20
C THR A 228 -1.29 -1.03 6.85
N ALA A 229 0.01 -0.77 6.87
CA ALA A 229 0.87 -0.75 5.70
C ALA A 229 2.09 -1.62 6.00
N LYS A 230 2.12 -2.82 5.41
CA LYS A 230 3.18 -3.83 5.55
C LYS A 230 4.30 -3.53 4.54
N LEU A 231 5.05 -2.45 4.81
CA LEU A 231 5.99 -1.87 3.86
C LEU A 231 7.39 -2.48 3.94
N TYR A 232 7.77 -3.09 5.07
CA TYR A 232 9.09 -3.68 5.22
C TYR A 232 9.33 -4.78 4.17
N GLY A 233 10.42 -4.71 3.44
CA GLY A 233 10.72 -5.65 2.35
C GLY A 233 10.04 -5.33 1.02
N ILE A 234 9.10 -4.39 0.95
CA ILE A 234 8.43 -4.03 -0.30
C ILE A 234 9.36 -3.18 -1.17
N ALA A 235 9.64 -3.66 -2.38
CA ALA A 235 10.32 -2.87 -3.40
C ALA A 235 9.37 -1.78 -3.93
N MET A 236 9.83 -0.53 -3.90
CA MET A 236 9.05 0.65 -4.34
C MET A 236 9.53 1.21 -5.68
N GLY A 237 10.45 0.49 -6.34
CA GLY A 237 11.10 0.87 -7.60
C GLY A 237 12.41 1.64 -7.41
N ASN A 238 13.27 1.63 -8.45
CA ASN A 238 14.56 2.31 -8.48
C ASN A 238 15.40 2.06 -7.21
N GLY A 239 15.61 0.80 -6.84
CA GLY A 239 16.41 0.43 -5.66
C GLY A 239 15.85 0.86 -4.31
N SER A 240 14.65 1.47 -4.27
CA SER A 240 14.00 1.92 -3.04
C SER A 240 13.19 0.79 -2.41
N PHE A 241 13.20 0.72 -1.08
CA PHE A 241 12.44 -0.27 -0.29
C PHE A 241 11.74 0.40 0.88
N GLY A 242 10.64 -0.19 1.33
CA GLY A 242 9.93 0.25 2.54
C GLY A 242 10.81 0.06 3.79
N ARG A 243 10.85 1.09 4.66
CA ARG A 243 11.69 1.09 5.86
C ARG A 243 11.16 0.15 6.94
N GLU A 244 9.86 0.19 7.18
CA GLU A 244 9.19 -0.48 8.29
C GLU A 244 7.70 -0.64 8.03
N ASP A 245 7.07 -1.53 8.77
CA ASP A 245 5.61 -1.66 8.83
C ASP A 245 5.04 -0.58 9.74
N ILE A 246 3.91 -0.01 9.35
CA ILE A 246 3.19 0.98 10.15
C ILE A 246 1.70 0.66 10.19
N GLY A 247 1.02 1.15 11.21
CA GLY A 247 -0.42 0.99 11.35
C GLY A 247 -1.01 2.02 12.30
N SER A 248 -2.33 2.15 12.27
CA SER A 248 -3.09 2.97 13.21
C SER A 248 -4.49 2.38 13.39
N SER A 249 -5.07 2.58 14.58
CA SER A 249 -6.43 2.19 14.89
C SER A 249 -7.15 3.35 15.57
N PHE A 250 -8.32 3.71 15.05
CA PHE A 250 -9.09 4.86 15.49
C PHE A 250 -10.60 4.58 15.43
N THR A 251 -11.40 5.50 15.91
CA THR A 251 -12.88 5.41 15.90
C THR A 251 -13.48 6.55 15.09
N ILE A 252 -14.52 6.26 14.33
CA ILE A 252 -15.39 7.25 13.73
C ILE A 252 -16.42 7.65 14.80
N GLY A 253 -16.54 8.93 15.08
CA GLY A 253 -17.53 9.43 16.03
C GLY A 253 -18.94 9.53 15.45
N ARG A 254 -19.77 10.40 16.03
CA ARG A 254 -21.10 10.70 15.51
C ARG A 254 -21.03 11.23 14.06
N SER A 255 -22.11 11.07 13.29
CA SER A 255 -22.28 11.80 12.05
C SER A 255 -22.55 13.28 12.35
N TYR A 256 -21.66 14.14 11.86
CA TYR A 256 -21.80 15.59 11.97
C TYR A 256 -21.42 16.23 10.64
N VAL A 257 -22.40 16.86 10.01
CA VAL A 257 -22.27 17.40 8.64
C VAL A 257 -22.73 18.85 8.66
N LEU A 258 -21.86 19.74 8.18
CA LEU A 258 -22.17 21.13 7.99
C LEU A 258 -22.51 21.36 6.53
N ARG A 259 -23.61 22.04 6.23
CA ARG A 259 -24.07 22.34 4.86
C ARG A 259 -24.17 23.84 4.66
N GLY A 260 -23.29 24.39 3.86
CA GLY A 260 -23.26 25.80 3.51
C GLY A 260 -23.79 26.06 2.10
N ASP A 261 -24.63 27.07 1.93
CA ASP A 261 -25.03 27.59 0.63
C ASP A 261 -24.67 29.07 0.54
N THR A 262 -23.73 29.38 -0.36
CA THR A 262 -23.23 30.76 -0.57
C THR A 262 -24.31 31.72 -1.08
N ARG A 263 -25.37 31.20 -1.71
CA ARG A 263 -26.47 32.00 -2.27
C ARG A 263 -27.52 32.37 -1.24
N THR A 264 -27.77 31.47 -0.28
CA THR A 264 -28.71 31.70 0.82
C THR A 264 -28.05 32.32 2.04
N HIS A 265 -26.71 32.37 2.07
CA HIS A 265 -25.91 32.88 3.18
C HIS A 265 -26.20 32.15 4.51
N ARG A 266 -26.43 30.82 4.43
CA ARG A 266 -26.76 29.97 5.56
C ARG A 266 -25.75 28.84 5.73
N LEU A 267 -25.47 28.49 6.98
CA LEU A 267 -24.74 27.29 7.35
C LEU A 267 -25.64 26.42 8.23
N ALA A 268 -26.22 25.38 7.66
CA ALA A 268 -27.02 24.39 8.38
C ALA A 268 -26.13 23.31 8.98
N VAL A 269 -26.45 22.81 10.15
CA VAL A 269 -25.69 21.81 10.88
C VAL A 269 -26.59 20.61 11.17
N TYR A 270 -26.10 19.42 10.80
CA TYR A 270 -26.81 18.15 10.99
C TYR A 270 -26.02 17.23 11.91
N SER A 271 -26.68 16.67 12.91
CA SER A 271 -26.15 15.61 13.77
C SER A 271 -27.00 14.37 13.61
N ASN A 272 -26.37 13.25 13.19
CA ASN A 272 -27.06 11.99 12.89
C ASN A 272 -28.28 12.17 11.96
N GLY A 273 -28.13 13.03 10.96
CA GLY A 273 -29.19 13.33 9.97
C GLY A 273 -30.26 14.34 10.42
N ILE A 274 -30.27 14.74 11.68
CA ILE A 274 -31.21 15.72 12.23
C ILE A 274 -30.57 17.10 12.20
N GLN A 275 -31.27 18.12 11.70
CA GLN A 275 -30.80 19.49 11.73
C GLN A 275 -30.83 20.01 13.16
N VAL A 276 -29.64 20.38 13.67
CA VAL A 276 -29.46 20.88 15.04
C VAL A 276 -29.04 22.33 15.08
N GLY A 277 -28.75 22.94 13.93
CA GLY A 277 -28.40 24.35 13.82
C GLY A 277 -28.64 24.90 12.44
N ASP A 278 -28.85 26.20 12.34
CA ASP A 278 -28.92 26.92 11.05
C ASP A 278 -28.48 28.35 11.31
N TYR A 279 -27.30 28.69 10.85
CA TYR A 279 -26.62 29.92 11.23
C TYR A 279 -26.54 30.91 10.04
N PRO A 280 -26.84 32.18 10.25
CA PRO A 280 -26.46 33.22 9.28
C PRO A 280 -24.97 33.22 9.09
N ALA A 281 -24.53 33.16 7.82
CA ALA A 281 -23.14 33.12 7.44
C ALA A 281 -22.82 34.13 6.34
N SER A 282 -21.55 34.50 6.19
CA SER A 282 -21.07 35.26 5.05
C SER A 282 -19.85 34.54 4.48
N TYR A 283 -19.90 34.24 3.22
CA TYR A 283 -18.90 33.51 2.46
C TYR A 283 -17.95 34.45 1.72
N GLY A 284 -17.07 33.90 0.92
CA GLY A 284 -16.16 34.64 0.07
C GLY A 284 -16.87 35.54 -0.94
N LEU A 285 -16.31 36.72 -1.21
CA LEU A 285 -16.89 37.74 -2.07
C LEU A 285 -17.03 37.21 -3.51
N ASP A 286 -18.26 37.09 -3.99
CA ASP A 286 -18.59 36.47 -5.28
C ASP A 286 -18.05 37.25 -6.51
N SER A 287 -17.95 38.58 -6.40
CA SER A 287 -17.44 39.43 -7.48
C SER A 287 -15.92 39.34 -7.67
N ASP A 288 -15.19 38.81 -6.69
CA ASP A 288 -13.74 38.60 -6.77
C ASP A 288 -13.42 37.11 -6.86
N PRO A 289 -12.98 36.58 -8.04
CA PRO A 289 -12.68 35.17 -8.21
C PRO A 289 -11.65 34.61 -7.23
N GLY A 290 -10.71 35.43 -6.73
CA GLY A 290 -9.68 35.02 -5.79
C GLY A 290 -10.18 34.93 -4.34
N ARG A 291 -11.40 35.43 -4.08
CA ARG A 291 -11.99 35.47 -2.72
C ARG A 291 -13.17 34.50 -2.57
N ARG A 292 -13.63 33.84 -3.64
CA ARG A 292 -14.79 32.93 -3.55
C ARG A 292 -14.49 31.75 -2.66
N THR A 293 -15.44 31.37 -1.80
CA THR A 293 -15.41 30.08 -1.11
C THR A 293 -15.56 28.96 -2.13
N HIS A 294 -14.80 27.88 -1.99
CA HIS A 294 -14.89 26.75 -2.91
C HIS A 294 -16.14 25.89 -2.61
N SER A 295 -16.92 25.58 -3.63
CA SER A 295 -17.98 24.56 -3.56
C SER A 295 -17.39 23.16 -3.61
N GLY A 296 -18.03 22.22 -2.93
CA GLY A 296 -17.60 20.84 -2.80
C GLY A 296 -17.64 20.39 -1.34
N THR A 297 -17.23 19.17 -1.10
CA THR A 297 -17.12 18.64 0.25
C THR A 297 -15.71 18.83 0.78
N HIS A 298 -15.57 19.74 1.71
CA HIS A 298 -14.38 19.90 2.54
C HIS A 298 -14.45 18.96 3.76
N VAL A 299 -13.30 18.73 4.37
CA VAL A 299 -13.16 17.96 5.60
C VAL A 299 -12.55 18.85 6.68
N VAL A 300 -13.12 18.85 7.88
CA VAL A 300 -12.50 19.55 9.00
C VAL A 300 -11.12 18.97 9.27
N MET A 301 -10.07 19.78 9.11
CA MET A 301 -8.67 19.36 9.24
C MET A 301 -8.13 19.55 10.64
N SER A 302 -8.38 20.72 11.20
CA SER A 302 -7.90 21.14 12.54
C SER A 302 -8.73 22.30 13.08
N LYS A 303 -8.60 22.56 14.37
CA LYS A 303 -9.29 23.69 15.02
C LYS A 303 -8.39 24.43 15.99
N TYR A 304 -8.55 25.74 16.03
CA TYR A 304 -7.73 26.65 16.83
C TYR A 304 -8.65 27.60 17.62
N PRO A 305 -8.52 27.70 18.94
CA PRO A 305 -9.25 28.73 19.72
C PRO A 305 -8.97 30.14 19.21
N VAL A 306 -7.73 30.39 18.82
CA VAL A 306 -7.28 31.61 18.14
C VAL A 306 -6.33 31.22 17.01
N TYR A 307 -6.54 31.84 15.85
CA TYR A 307 -5.64 31.70 14.69
C TYR A 307 -5.40 33.11 14.11
N TYR A 308 -4.15 33.41 13.77
CA TYR A 308 -3.79 34.69 13.16
C TYR A 308 -3.69 34.53 11.65
N MET A 309 -4.60 35.18 10.93
CA MET A 309 -4.71 35.09 9.47
C MET A 309 -3.94 36.22 8.82
N SER A 310 -3.15 35.88 7.80
CA SER A 310 -2.41 36.86 6.99
C SER A 310 -2.54 36.50 5.51
N ASN A 311 -2.80 37.50 4.66
CA ASN A 311 -2.78 37.35 3.22
C ASN A 311 -2.21 38.62 2.58
N PRO A 312 -0.93 38.57 2.12
CA PRO A 312 -0.31 39.75 1.50
C PRO A 312 -1.01 40.25 0.24
N GLN A 313 -1.64 39.36 -0.53
CA GLN A 313 -2.38 39.71 -1.75
C GLN A 313 -3.56 40.63 -1.45
N TYR A 314 -4.19 40.48 -0.29
CA TYR A 314 -5.35 41.26 0.15
C TYR A 314 -5.01 42.24 1.27
N HIS A 315 -3.73 42.54 1.49
CA HIS A 315 -3.20 43.57 2.37
C HIS A 315 -3.66 43.47 3.84
N TYR A 316 -3.88 42.23 4.34
CA TYR A 316 -4.11 42.03 5.77
C TYR A 316 -3.03 41.12 6.40
N LYS A 317 -2.70 41.43 7.64
CA LYS A 317 -1.69 40.71 8.41
C LYS A 317 -2.16 40.52 9.84
N ASP A 318 -1.93 39.35 10.40
CA ASP A 318 -2.14 38.97 11.78
C ASP A 318 -3.57 39.28 12.29
N VAL A 319 -4.59 39.13 11.44
CA VAL A 319 -5.99 39.29 11.82
C VAL A 319 -6.40 38.15 12.74
N GLU A 320 -6.77 38.45 13.96
CA GLU A 320 -7.22 37.47 14.94
C GLU A 320 -8.57 36.86 14.53
N ALA A 321 -8.57 35.55 14.27
CA ALA A 321 -9.78 34.76 14.06
C ALA A 321 -9.97 33.80 15.23
N ARG A 322 -11.01 33.99 16.01
CA ARG A 322 -11.38 33.11 17.12
C ARG A 322 -12.25 31.96 16.63
N TRP A 323 -12.18 30.84 17.34
CA TRP A 323 -12.95 29.62 17.05
C TRP A 323 -12.77 29.17 15.58
N ALA A 324 -11.51 29.19 15.17
CA ALA A 324 -11.14 28.89 13.78
C ALA A 324 -11.10 27.38 13.52
N VAL A 325 -11.92 26.91 12.59
CA VAL A 325 -12.00 25.53 12.09
C VAL A 325 -11.44 25.52 10.68
N ARG A 326 -10.27 24.93 10.48
CA ARG A 326 -9.63 24.80 9.16
C ARG A 326 -10.35 23.74 8.34
N MET A 327 -10.70 24.05 7.10
CA MET A 327 -11.36 23.13 6.18
C MET A 327 -10.65 22.96 4.84
N SER A 328 -9.54 23.69 4.60
CA SER A 328 -8.68 23.49 3.43
C SER A 328 -7.26 24.02 3.69
N ASP A 329 -6.28 23.59 2.88
CA ASP A 329 -4.90 24.08 2.98
C ASP A 329 -4.69 25.41 2.28
N ASN A 330 -5.59 25.81 1.38
CA ASN A 330 -5.57 27.12 0.74
C ASN A 330 -5.97 28.27 1.67
N GLY A 331 -6.29 27.99 2.95
CA GLY A 331 -6.57 29.01 3.94
C GLY A 331 -8.05 29.29 4.19
N GLU A 332 -8.96 28.41 3.80
CA GLU A 332 -10.38 28.53 4.14
C GLU A 332 -10.69 27.96 5.52
N PHE A 333 -11.41 28.76 6.29
CA PHE A 333 -11.82 28.44 7.67
C PHE A 333 -13.29 28.77 7.91
N ILE A 334 -13.90 28.12 8.87
CA ILE A 334 -15.10 28.61 9.56
C ILE A 334 -14.58 29.32 10.80
N HIS A 335 -14.97 30.58 11.03
CA HIS A 335 -14.46 31.32 12.20
C HIS A 335 -15.38 32.45 12.66
N SER A 336 -15.13 32.95 13.84
CA SER A 336 -15.76 34.16 14.36
C SER A 336 -15.29 35.38 13.57
N ALA A 337 -16.25 36.15 13.06
CA ALA A 337 -16.02 37.41 12.35
C ALA A 337 -16.98 38.52 12.82
N PRO A 338 -16.75 39.11 14.04
CA PRO A 338 -17.63 40.10 14.61
C PRO A 338 -17.77 41.36 13.73
N TRP A 339 -16.76 41.65 12.88
CA TRP A 339 -16.75 42.80 11.97
C TRP A 339 -17.72 42.67 10.79
N SER A 340 -18.24 41.46 10.52
CA SER A 340 -19.15 41.17 9.38
C SER A 340 -20.52 40.67 9.83
N VAL A 341 -20.90 40.79 11.06
CA VAL A 341 -22.21 40.32 11.59
C VAL A 341 -23.40 40.94 10.84
N ALA A 342 -23.31 42.18 10.41
CA ALA A 342 -24.38 42.85 9.66
C ALA A 342 -24.58 42.25 8.25
N GLN A 343 -23.56 41.62 7.67
CA GLN A 343 -23.58 40.99 6.36
C GLN A 343 -23.97 39.47 6.44
N GLN A 344 -23.73 38.84 7.57
CA GLN A 344 -24.06 37.41 7.76
C GLN A 344 -25.55 37.16 7.55
N GLY A 345 -25.89 36.18 6.74
CA GLY A 345 -27.25 35.89 6.30
C GLY A 345 -27.77 36.77 5.17
N LYS A 346 -26.95 37.67 4.58
CA LYS A 346 -27.39 38.63 3.58
C LYS A 346 -26.43 38.77 2.39
N THR A 347 -25.12 38.85 2.63
CA THR A 347 -24.12 39.10 1.60
C THR A 347 -22.80 38.43 1.89
N ASN A 348 -22.05 38.07 0.85
CA ASN A 348 -20.73 37.44 0.92
C ASN A 348 -19.63 38.51 0.87
N VAL A 349 -18.78 38.60 1.87
CA VAL A 349 -17.76 39.66 1.98
C VAL A 349 -16.36 39.13 2.39
N SER A 350 -16.22 37.84 2.71
CA SER A 350 -14.94 37.28 3.18
C SER A 350 -13.92 37.07 2.05
N HIS A 351 -12.77 36.50 2.38
CA HIS A 351 -11.73 36.12 1.43
C HIS A 351 -11.68 34.59 1.21
N GLY A 352 -12.83 33.92 1.27
CA GLY A 352 -13.00 32.48 1.12
C GLY A 352 -13.52 31.78 2.38
N CYS A 353 -13.24 32.33 3.55
CA CYS A 353 -13.72 31.79 4.82
C CYS A 353 -15.25 31.86 4.97
N ILE A 354 -15.79 31.05 5.87
CA ILE A 354 -17.17 31.12 6.33
C ILE A 354 -17.18 31.94 7.62
N ASN A 355 -17.62 33.20 7.52
CA ASN A 355 -17.74 34.12 8.62
C ASN A 355 -19.02 33.88 9.40
N LEU A 356 -18.90 33.68 10.70
CA LEU A 356 -20.00 33.51 11.64
C LEU A 356 -19.95 34.56 12.75
N SER A 357 -21.08 34.78 13.43
CA SER A 357 -21.09 35.53 14.70
C SER A 357 -20.24 34.83 15.77
N PRO A 358 -19.71 35.52 16.76
CA PRO A 358 -18.90 34.88 17.80
C PRO A 358 -19.58 33.71 18.50
N ALA A 359 -20.89 33.81 18.77
CA ALA A 359 -21.65 32.74 19.42
C ALA A 359 -21.79 31.50 18.48
N ASN A 360 -22.14 31.74 17.22
CA ASN A 360 -22.31 30.64 16.22
C ASN A 360 -20.97 29.95 15.89
N ALA A 361 -19.89 30.73 15.74
CA ALA A 361 -18.54 30.18 15.51
C ALA A 361 -18.09 29.32 16.70
N ARG A 362 -18.36 29.77 17.94
CA ARG A 362 -18.07 29.00 19.15
C ARG A 362 -18.85 27.68 19.16
N ALA A 363 -20.15 27.72 18.87
CA ALA A 363 -21.00 26.53 18.83
C ALA A 363 -20.49 25.51 17.81
N VAL A 364 -20.12 25.94 16.58
CA VAL A 364 -19.50 25.09 15.59
C VAL A 364 -18.17 24.53 16.08
N PHE A 365 -17.28 25.38 16.58
CA PHE A 365 -15.96 25.00 17.07
C PHE A 365 -16.01 23.93 18.16
N ASP A 366 -16.90 24.11 19.15
CA ASP A 366 -17.01 23.15 20.25
C ASP A 366 -17.54 21.79 19.79
N ALA A 367 -18.39 21.78 18.75
CA ALA A 367 -19.08 20.58 18.27
C ALA A 367 -18.27 19.77 17.26
N VAL A 368 -17.51 20.37 16.36
CA VAL A 368 -16.84 19.65 15.27
C VAL A 368 -15.62 18.84 15.74
N LEU A 369 -15.38 17.74 15.01
CA LEU A 369 -14.17 16.92 15.08
C LEU A 369 -13.38 17.02 13.78
N PRO A 370 -12.05 16.85 13.78
CA PRO A 370 -11.32 16.56 12.54
C PRO A 370 -11.97 15.37 11.83
N GLY A 371 -12.17 15.49 10.52
CA GLY A 371 -12.87 14.48 9.74
C GLY A 371 -14.38 14.70 9.58
N ASP A 372 -14.99 15.70 10.22
CA ASP A 372 -16.39 16.07 9.92
C ASP A 372 -16.50 16.71 8.53
N ALA A 373 -17.60 16.48 7.84
CA ALA A 373 -17.84 17.01 6.50
C ALA A 373 -18.34 18.47 6.55
N VAL A 374 -17.85 19.29 5.60
CA VAL A 374 -18.35 20.64 5.33
C VAL A 374 -18.72 20.71 3.86
N GLU A 375 -19.99 20.51 3.55
CA GLU A 375 -20.55 20.51 2.19
C GLU A 375 -20.93 21.92 1.78
N ILE A 376 -20.23 22.51 0.80
CA ILE A 376 -20.49 23.87 0.33
C ILE A 376 -21.06 23.80 -1.09
N ILE A 377 -22.15 24.54 -1.31
CA ILE A 377 -22.77 24.71 -2.62
C ILE A 377 -22.95 26.19 -2.96
N GLY A 378 -23.25 26.48 -4.20
CA GLY A 378 -23.65 27.82 -4.66
C GLY A 378 -22.54 28.67 -5.23
N SER A 379 -21.28 28.41 -4.91
CA SER A 379 -20.13 29.08 -5.52
C SER A 379 -19.79 28.50 -6.88
N SER A 380 -19.32 29.36 -7.78
CA SER A 380 -18.82 28.95 -9.12
C SER A 380 -17.40 28.38 -9.06
N ARG A 381 -16.66 28.55 -7.95
CA ARG A 381 -15.34 27.98 -7.76
C ARG A 381 -15.47 26.62 -7.08
N GLN A 382 -14.85 25.60 -7.66
CA GLN A 382 -14.90 24.24 -7.14
C GLN A 382 -13.63 23.90 -6.37
N LEU A 383 -13.79 23.18 -5.26
CA LEU A 383 -12.69 22.56 -4.54
C LEU A 383 -12.01 21.51 -5.41
N GLY A 384 -10.69 21.49 -5.42
CA GLY A 384 -9.93 20.55 -6.24
C GLY A 384 -8.49 20.35 -5.77
N PRO A 385 -7.66 19.70 -6.58
CA PRO A 385 -6.29 19.28 -6.19
C PRO A 385 -5.35 20.42 -5.78
N ASN A 386 -5.65 21.65 -6.22
CA ASN A 386 -4.82 22.82 -5.91
C ASN A 386 -5.21 23.52 -4.61
N ASP A 387 -6.25 23.07 -3.94
CA ASP A 387 -6.87 23.75 -2.81
C ASP A 387 -6.61 23.05 -1.47
N GLY A 388 -5.90 21.91 -1.47
CA GLY A 388 -5.53 21.23 -0.24
C GLY A 388 -5.49 19.70 -0.35
N ASP A 389 -5.21 19.05 0.79
CA ASP A 389 -4.97 17.62 0.85
C ASP A 389 -6.26 16.78 0.83
N TYR A 390 -7.42 17.34 1.23
CA TYR A 390 -8.67 16.58 1.37
C TYR A 390 -9.77 17.06 0.44
N TYR A 391 -9.52 16.92 -0.87
CA TYR A 391 -10.54 17.12 -1.92
C TYR A 391 -11.17 15.79 -2.39
N ASP A 392 -10.90 14.70 -1.72
CA ASP A 392 -11.28 13.32 -2.04
C ASP A 392 -12.77 13.20 -2.41
N TRP A 393 -13.63 13.86 -1.65
CA TRP A 393 -15.08 13.79 -1.81
C TRP A 393 -15.63 14.58 -2.99
N THR A 394 -14.80 15.39 -3.66
CA THR A 394 -15.17 16.09 -4.90
C THR A 394 -14.97 15.21 -6.14
N ILE A 395 -14.22 14.11 -5.99
CA ILE A 395 -13.97 13.14 -7.04
C ILE A 395 -15.13 12.12 -7.05
N SER A 396 -15.73 11.85 -8.21
CA SER A 396 -16.76 10.81 -8.31
C SER A 396 -16.21 9.45 -7.88
N TRP A 397 -17.08 8.54 -7.45
CA TRP A 397 -16.62 7.21 -7.02
C TRP A 397 -15.93 6.44 -8.15
N GLU A 398 -16.48 6.53 -9.37
CA GLU A 398 -15.94 5.89 -10.57
C GLU A 398 -14.53 6.41 -10.89
N SER A 399 -14.34 7.73 -10.80
CA SER A 399 -13.01 8.35 -10.98
C SER A 399 -12.07 7.97 -9.85
N TRP A 400 -12.57 7.88 -8.62
CA TRP A 400 -11.79 7.50 -7.44
C TRP A 400 -11.19 6.10 -7.56
N ILE A 401 -12.03 5.10 -7.89
CA ILE A 401 -11.56 3.73 -8.07
C ILE A 401 -10.62 3.56 -9.27
N ALA A 402 -10.76 4.41 -10.29
CA ALA A 402 -9.85 4.41 -11.44
C ALA A 402 -8.43 4.92 -11.12
N MET A 403 -8.26 5.63 -9.99
CA MET A 403 -6.94 6.06 -9.48
C MET A 403 -6.23 4.96 -8.65
N SER A 404 -6.83 3.80 -8.49
CA SER A 404 -6.22 2.64 -7.83
C SER A 404 -5.11 2.06 -8.71
N ALA A 405 -3.98 1.69 -8.11
CA ALA A 405 -2.90 1.00 -8.81
C ALA A 405 -3.12 -0.53 -8.88
N VAL A 406 -4.17 -1.04 -8.25
CA VAL A 406 -4.57 -2.45 -8.27
C VAL A 406 -6.03 -2.51 -8.70
N PRO A 407 -6.42 -3.41 -9.62
CA PRO A 407 -7.82 -3.63 -9.94
C PRO A 407 -8.64 -3.94 -8.67
N ASN A 408 -9.83 -3.34 -8.56
CA ASN A 408 -10.78 -3.62 -7.48
C ASN A 408 -11.52 -4.92 -7.74
#